data_beed04acfde9318b7322bdd0dde81bd3
#
_entry.id   beed04acfde9318b7322bdd0dde81bd3
#
_cell.length_a   1.000
_cell.length_b   1.000
_cell.length_c   1.000
_cell.angle_alpha   90.00
_cell.angle_beta   90.00
_cell.angle_gamma   90.00
#
_symmetry.space_group_name_H-M   'P 1'
#
loop_
_entity.id
_entity.type
_entity.pdbx_description
1 polymer ?
#
loop_
_entity_poly.entity_id
_entity_poly.type
_entity_poly.pdbx_seq_one_letter_code
_entity_poly.pdbx_strand_id
1 'polypeptide(L)'
;MDNYKDYLGCNKRKGSLLIVKKFFFVLVLLTTTILLFAERYQITDIKYDIDGRTKKYALNKVLDIRKDYVIESEQDLELYIDFITQKLSDQRVLEDTQVKYELGNPNDQGIVPVTLFIYADETWNILPVPYPKYDSNSGFTLKLKVKDYNFLGTMNPLNFDLEFYQEDEGTTNVVGLGIDFAIPFAMGIFDAQWNNNLYVDYTFGESSPNFSFTTGLDLAYSFQYVTLQLEAKQSIDIDNDYKYTGDWIYGTELLKFSTPVSLLRTTGILGNVNFVPHISAIYHWDLDGTQHEDLVGPTLGFGYAFTAGHVNWIGNFRRGLTTSFSHSYNYNFHTTDWTTEVALQFEGFYFINFIGISTRAKLFTHYDIAHDRNSNTTNVAEWLRGLYNDESYNSGRANLPTGFVMNLDLPIRVLKTDWRGWGKSLFKRDMPSWFRFFDFEMQLVPFIDIALYGADDYCVVHLDDGFYSAGLEVVVYPDRMRSIQVRASAGLDLGARLLEQDWRDKKGPEIEIGIGLHY
;
A
#
# COMPACT_ATOMS: atom_id res chain seq x y z
N MET A 1 -44.61 76.90 19.05
CA MET A 1 -45.44 76.23 20.07
C MET A 1 -44.74 74.95 20.36
N ASP A 2 -43.84 74.95 21.24
CA ASP A 2 -43.80 74.75 22.71
C ASP A 2 -43.62 73.27 23.07
N ASN A 3 -42.40 73.02 23.58
CA ASN A 3 -42.03 72.39 24.85
C ASN A 3 -42.61 70.98 25.16
N TYR A 4 -41.72 70.03 25.31
CA TYR A 4 -41.47 69.43 26.64
C TYR A 4 -40.09 68.77 26.67
N LYS A 5 -39.28 69.34 27.58
CA LYS A 5 -38.00 68.80 28.04
C LYS A 5 -38.19 67.82 29.19
N ASP A 6 -37.21 66.96 29.26
CA ASP A 6 -36.53 66.44 30.46
C ASP A 6 -37.03 65.23 31.24
N TYR A 7 -35.98 64.54 31.62
CA TYR A 7 -35.76 63.56 32.71
C TYR A 7 -35.90 62.07 32.39
N LEU A 8 -34.73 61.44 32.24
CA LEU A 8 -34.32 60.33 33.12
C LEU A 8 -32.89 59.85 32.81
N GLY A 9 -32.03 60.14 33.63
CA GLY A 9 -30.89 59.57 34.30
C GLY A 9 -30.01 58.52 33.51
N CYS A 10 -28.97 59.09 32.89
CA CYS A 10 -27.84 58.30 32.42
C CYS A 10 -26.78 58.18 33.52
N ASN A 11 -26.85 57.16 34.40
CA ASN A 11 -25.75 56.96 35.37
C ASN A 11 -25.62 55.49 35.87
N LYS A 12 -25.98 54.47 35.07
CA LYS A 12 -25.78 53.03 35.48
C LYS A 12 -25.00 52.17 34.51
N ARG A 13 -24.43 52.67 33.41
CA ARG A 13 -23.69 51.85 32.44
C ARG A 13 -22.17 51.80 32.60
N LYS A 14 -21.56 52.62 33.44
CA LYS A 14 -20.09 52.59 33.65
C LYS A 14 -19.63 51.53 34.64
N GLY A 15 -20.47 51.08 35.57
CA GLY A 15 -20.10 50.07 36.56
C GLY A 15 -20.12 48.63 36.01
N SER A 16 -21.07 48.30 35.11
CA SER A 16 -21.19 46.96 34.55
C SER A 16 -20.07 46.63 33.57
N LEU A 17 -19.59 47.61 32.78
CA LEU A 17 -18.49 47.40 31.82
C LEU A 17 -17.14 47.18 32.53
N LEU A 18 -16.95 47.78 33.69
CA LEU A 18 -15.74 47.60 34.52
C LEU A 18 -15.69 46.20 35.18
N ILE A 19 -16.84 45.70 35.60
CA ILE A 19 -16.99 44.37 36.20
C ILE A 19 -16.77 43.29 35.12
N VAL A 20 -17.33 43.45 33.92
CA VAL A 20 -17.14 42.51 32.79
C VAL A 20 -15.68 42.50 32.34
N LYS A 21 -15.01 43.65 32.24
CA LYS A 21 -13.57 43.73 31.91
C LYS A 21 -12.71 43.11 33.01
N LYS A 22 -13.03 43.29 34.29
CA LYS A 22 -12.30 42.62 35.38
C LYS A 22 -12.53 41.11 35.37
N PHE A 23 -13.75 40.66 35.10
CA PHE A 23 -14.07 39.23 35.01
C PHE A 23 -13.36 38.57 33.79
N PHE A 24 -13.34 39.24 32.63
CA PHE A 24 -12.62 38.80 31.46
C PHE A 24 -11.10 38.74 31.69
N PHE A 25 -10.54 39.77 32.38
CA PHE A 25 -9.12 39.79 32.73
C PHE A 25 -8.76 38.68 33.74
N VAL A 26 -9.60 38.40 34.74
CA VAL A 26 -9.43 37.29 35.68
C VAL A 26 -9.59 35.93 34.97
N LEU A 27 -10.52 35.81 34.02
CA LEU A 27 -10.69 34.60 33.22
C LEU A 27 -9.48 34.32 32.31
N VAL A 28 -8.96 35.37 31.66
CA VAL A 28 -7.73 35.29 30.85
C VAL A 28 -6.51 34.99 31.73
N LEU A 29 -6.42 35.57 32.92
CA LEU A 29 -5.33 35.28 33.87
C LEU A 29 -5.43 33.84 34.41
N LEU A 30 -6.63 33.34 34.68
CA LEU A 30 -6.88 31.93 35.09
C LEU A 30 -6.56 30.95 33.95
N THR A 31 -6.93 31.27 32.73
CA THR A 31 -6.60 30.42 31.58
C THR A 31 -5.09 30.40 31.28
N THR A 32 -4.41 31.54 31.41
CA THR A 32 -2.95 31.61 31.25
C THR A 32 -2.20 30.91 32.40
N THR A 33 -2.70 30.96 33.64
CA THR A 33 -2.09 30.20 34.75
C THR A 33 -2.30 28.69 34.65
N ILE A 34 -3.42 28.21 34.09
CA ILE A 34 -3.65 26.79 33.83
C ILE A 34 -2.70 26.27 32.73
N LEU A 35 -2.44 27.09 31.70
CA LEU A 35 -1.48 26.77 30.65
C LEU A 35 -0.01 26.73 31.13
N LEU A 36 0.32 27.43 32.22
CA LEU A 36 1.67 27.47 32.80
C LEU A 36 2.02 26.24 33.66
N PHE A 37 1.04 25.38 34.01
CA PHE A 37 1.22 24.17 34.82
C PHE A 37 0.94 22.87 34.06
N ALA A 38 0.68 22.94 32.76
CA ALA A 38 0.54 21.71 31.98
C ALA A 38 1.91 21.02 31.87
N GLU A 39 2.03 19.82 32.40
CA GLU A 39 3.20 18.98 32.23
C GLU A 39 3.35 18.65 30.75
N ARG A 40 4.57 18.79 30.22
CA ARG A 40 4.93 18.42 28.86
C ARG A 40 5.75 17.16 28.89
N TYR A 41 5.61 16.33 27.90
CA TYR A 41 6.22 15.00 27.84
C TYR A 41 7.11 14.87 26.61
N GLN A 42 8.20 14.12 26.74
CA GLN A 42 9.09 13.82 25.62
C GLN A 42 9.58 12.38 25.73
N ILE A 43 9.47 11.62 24.64
CA ILE A 43 10.03 10.27 24.58
C ILE A 43 11.54 10.41 24.49
N THR A 44 12.25 9.92 25.51
CA THR A 44 13.70 9.98 25.59
C THR A 44 14.38 8.65 25.32
N ASP A 45 13.72 7.54 25.68
CA ASP A 45 14.26 6.19 25.51
C ASP A 45 13.20 5.19 25.05
N ILE A 46 13.64 4.14 24.34
CA ILE A 46 12.77 3.06 23.85
C ILE A 46 13.51 1.75 24.11
N LYS A 47 12.87 0.87 24.87
CA LYS A 47 13.35 -0.47 25.18
C LYS A 47 12.49 -1.49 24.46
N TYR A 48 13.13 -2.41 23.77
CA TYR A 48 12.49 -3.47 22.98
C TYR A 48 12.75 -4.83 23.63
N ASP A 49 11.67 -5.58 23.82
CA ASP A 49 11.66 -6.99 24.20
C ASP A 49 10.89 -7.73 23.11
N ILE A 50 11.65 -8.37 22.21
CA ILE A 50 11.12 -9.01 20.99
C ILE A 50 11.52 -10.48 21.04
N ASP A 51 10.52 -11.37 21.08
CA ASP A 51 10.73 -12.81 20.94
C ASP A 51 10.63 -13.18 19.45
N GLY A 52 11.80 -13.38 18.79
CA GLY A 52 11.88 -13.67 17.36
C GLY A 52 13.12 -13.10 16.67
N ARG A 53 13.07 -13.06 15.32
CA ARG A 53 14.16 -12.59 14.44
C ARG A 53 14.10 -11.09 14.15
N THR A 54 12.95 -10.46 14.45
CA THR A 54 12.67 -9.05 14.10
C THR A 54 13.71 -8.12 14.71
N LYS A 55 14.35 -7.31 13.87
CA LYS A 55 15.39 -6.38 14.29
C LYS A 55 14.79 -5.09 14.85
N LYS A 56 15.38 -4.60 15.95
CA LYS A 56 14.99 -3.32 16.57
C LYS A 56 14.99 -2.15 15.58
N TYR A 57 15.98 -2.11 14.67
CA TYR A 57 16.07 -1.09 13.62
C TYR A 57 14.83 -1.11 12.70
N ALA A 58 14.45 -2.29 12.22
CA ALA A 58 13.30 -2.44 11.33
C ALA A 58 11.99 -2.01 12.01
N LEU A 59 11.78 -2.46 13.25
CA LEU A 59 10.61 -2.08 14.04
C LEU A 59 10.57 -0.57 14.32
N ASN A 60 11.72 0.03 14.66
CA ASN A 60 11.83 1.46 14.91
C ASN A 60 11.46 2.29 13.67
N LYS A 61 11.91 1.85 12.48
CA LYS A 61 11.59 2.48 11.20
C LYS A 61 10.08 2.44 10.90
N VAL A 62 9.44 1.31 11.17
CA VAL A 62 7.99 1.15 10.95
C VAL A 62 7.16 1.98 11.92
N LEU A 63 7.53 1.97 13.20
CA LEU A 63 6.80 2.71 14.22
C LEU A 63 6.99 4.23 14.09
N ASP A 64 8.11 4.69 13.53
CA ASP A 64 8.45 6.10 13.36
C ASP A 64 8.26 6.91 14.66
N ILE A 65 8.83 6.39 15.77
CA ILE A 65 8.71 7.01 17.08
C ILE A 65 9.69 8.18 17.17
N ARG A 66 9.17 9.37 17.47
CA ARG A 66 9.96 10.60 17.54
C ARG A 66 10.41 10.90 18.95
N LYS A 67 11.71 10.95 19.13
CA LYS A 67 12.34 11.36 20.40
C LYS A 67 12.49 12.88 20.55
N ASP A 68 12.41 13.64 19.46
CA ASP A 68 12.58 15.08 19.40
C ASP A 68 11.26 15.87 19.57
N TYR A 69 10.14 15.15 19.63
CA TYR A 69 8.81 15.76 19.71
C TYR A 69 8.36 15.92 21.15
N VAL A 70 7.96 17.15 21.51
CA VAL A 70 7.36 17.49 22.81
C VAL A 70 5.84 17.39 22.73
N ILE A 71 5.27 16.59 23.61
CA ILE A 71 3.84 16.33 23.76
C ILE A 71 3.31 17.27 24.84
N GLU A 72 2.27 18.05 24.53
CA GLU A 72 1.85 19.21 25.34
C GLU A 72 0.93 18.83 26.52
N SER A 73 0.38 17.62 26.55
CA SER A 73 -0.50 17.16 27.64
C SER A 73 -0.43 15.66 27.86
N GLU A 74 -0.88 15.19 29.02
CA GLU A 74 -1.02 13.76 29.34
C GLU A 74 -2.03 13.08 28.40
N GLN A 75 -3.11 13.75 28.05
CA GLN A 75 -4.09 13.23 27.11
C GLN A 75 -3.50 13.03 25.72
N ASP A 76 -2.65 13.95 25.24
CA ASP A 76 -1.96 13.80 23.97
C ASP A 76 -0.91 12.68 24.04
N LEU A 77 -0.28 12.47 25.19
CA LEU A 77 0.63 11.33 25.42
C LEU A 77 -0.13 10.01 25.31
N GLU A 78 -1.27 9.86 25.97
CA GLU A 78 -2.10 8.66 25.89
C GLU A 78 -2.54 8.38 24.43
N LEU A 79 -3.02 9.39 23.71
CA LEU A 79 -3.38 9.27 22.30
C LEU A 79 -2.19 8.85 21.43
N TYR A 80 -1.00 9.37 21.75
CA TYR A 80 0.22 8.98 21.02
C TYR A 80 0.65 7.54 21.32
N ILE A 81 0.53 7.09 22.58
CA ILE A 81 0.77 5.70 22.97
C ILE A 81 -0.22 4.75 22.30
N ASP A 82 -1.50 5.10 22.27
CA ASP A 82 -2.53 4.33 21.57
C ASP A 82 -2.22 4.23 20.07
N PHE A 83 -1.77 5.31 19.46
CA PHE A 83 -1.35 5.34 18.06
C PHE A 83 -0.15 4.41 17.79
N ILE A 84 0.88 4.42 18.67
CA ILE A 84 2.03 3.50 18.56
C ILE A 84 1.56 2.05 18.74
N THR A 85 0.69 1.80 19.71
CA THR A 85 0.12 0.47 19.99
C THR A 85 -0.65 -0.05 18.78
N GLN A 86 -1.44 0.80 18.13
CA GLN A 86 -2.15 0.42 16.91
C GLN A 86 -1.18 0.14 15.76
N LYS A 87 -0.20 1.00 15.52
CA LYS A 87 0.86 0.76 14.51
C LYS A 87 1.60 -0.56 14.73
N LEU A 88 1.88 -0.89 15.99
CA LEU A 88 2.53 -2.15 16.34
C LEU A 88 1.60 -3.35 16.04
N SER A 89 0.32 -3.23 16.37
CA SER A 89 -0.70 -4.26 16.10
C SER A 89 -0.97 -4.46 14.60
N ASP A 90 -0.78 -3.42 13.80
CA ASP A 90 -0.91 -3.48 12.33
C ASP A 90 0.20 -4.32 11.68
N GLN A 91 1.30 -4.56 12.42
CA GLN A 91 2.40 -5.40 11.95
C GLN A 91 2.02 -6.87 12.07
N ARG A 92 1.44 -7.42 10.99
CA ARG A 92 0.94 -8.80 10.98
C ARG A 92 2.02 -9.88 11.12
N VAL A 93 3.29 -9.51 11.03
CA VAL A 93 4.43 -10.36 11.34
C VAL A 93 4.63 -10.55 12.85
N LEU A 94 3.90 -9.79 13.67
CA LEU A 94 3.96 -9.82 15.13
C LEU A 94 2.63 -10.26 15.74
N GLU A 95 2.68 -10.89 16.90
CA GLU A 95 1.54 -11.21 17.78
C GLU A 95 1.83 -10.78 19.21
N ASP A 96 0.80 -10.81 20.08
CA ASP A 96 0.88 -10.49 21.51
C ASP A 96 1.61 -9.17 21.81
N THR A 97 1.37 -8.16 20.96
CA THR A 97 2.04 -6.86 21.02
C THR A 97 1.53 -5.99 22.16
N GLN A 98 2.43 -5.32 22.88
CA GLN A 98 2.09 -4.41 23.97
C GLN A 98 3.06 -3.23 24.03
N VAL A 99 2.53 -2.03 24.32
CA VAL A 99 3.31 -0.83 24.63
C VAL A 99 3.03 -0.41 26.06
N LYS A 100 4.09 -0.23 26.87
CA LYS A 100 4.03 0.36 28.20
C LYS A 100 4.93 1.59 28.24
N TYR A 101 4.72 2.47 29.20
CA TYR A 101 5.59 3.61 29.41
C TYR A 101 5.83 3.88 30.89
N GLU A 102 6.97 4.51 31.18
CA GLU A 102 7.34 5.01 32.51
C GLU A 102 7.69 6.49 32.40
N LEU A 103 7.21 7.26 33.37
CA LEU A 103 7.49 8.71 33.49
C LEU A 103 8.68 8.91 34.42
N GLY A 104 9.64 9.71 33.97
CA GLY A 104 10.76 10.17 34.80
C GLY A 104 10.47 11.47 35.54
N ASN A 105 11.46 12.02 36.23
CA ASN A 105 11.33 13.31 36.88
C ASN A 105 11.43 14.44 35.83
N PRO A 106 10.62 15.51 35.93
CA PRO A 106 10.71 16.67 35.05
C PRO A 106 12.14 17.25 35.03
N ASN A 107 12.60 17.63 33.84
CA ASN A 107 13.86 18.31 33.66
C ASN A 107 13.75 19.82 34.03
N ASP A 108 14.87 20.58 33.93
CA ASP A 108 14.91 22.02 34.25
C ASP A 108 13.93 22.88 33.40
N GLN A 109 13.45 22.34 32.29
CA GLN A 109 12.45 22.99 31.40
C GLN A 109 11.02 22.55 31.71
N GLY A 110 10.79 21.76 32.74
CA GLY A 110 9.48 21.22 33.11
C GLY A 110 8.97 20.13 32.14
N ILE A 111 9.86 19.49 31.37
CA ILE A 111 9.53 18.39 30.47
C ILE A 111 9.75 17.06 31.19
N VAL A 112 8.74 16.22 31.24
CA VAL A 112 8.78 14.87 31.81
C VAL A 112 9.33 13.90 30.76
N PRO A 113 10.48 13.25 31.02
CA PRO A 113 11.01 12.24 30.12
C PRO A 113 10.17 10.96 30.19
N VAL A 114 9.86 10.40 29.03
CA VAL A 114 9.07 9.17 28.88
C VAL A 114 9.97 8.07 28.32
N THR A 115 10.02 6.92 29.01
CA THR A 115 10.65 5.69 28.52
C THR A 115 9.58 4.74 28.04
N LEU A 116 9.64 4.33 26.77
CA LEU A 116 8.74 3.33 26.20
C LEU A 116 9.32 1.91 26.34
N PHE A 117 8.46 0.95 26.63
CA PHE A 117 8.73 -0.49 26.62
C PHE A 117 7.83 -1.14 25.59
N ILE A 118 8.41 -1.71 24.55
CA ILE A 118 7.72 -2.35 23.45
C ILE A 118 7.97 -3.85 23.52
N TYR A 119 6.88 -4.61 23.69
CA TYR A 119 6.89 -6.07 23.74
C TYR A 119 6.21 -6.60 22.49
N ALA A 120 6.79 -7.62 21.86
CA ALA A 120 6.22 -8.26 20.68
C ALA A 120 6.76 -9.67 20.51
N ASP A 121 5.89 -10.61 20.19
CA ASP A 121 6.24 -11.95 19.78
C ASP A 121 6.10 -12.07 18.26
N GLU A 122 6.99 -12.81 17.61
CA GLU A 122 6.95 -13.00 16.15
C GLU A 122 6.03 -14.16 15.78
N THR A 123 5.16 -13.96 14.80
CA THR A 123 4.32 -15.03 14.27
C THR A 123 5.13 -15.95 13.33
N TRP A 124 4.53 -17.06 12.89
CA TRP A 124 5.09 -17.85 11.81
C TRP A 124 4.99 -17.07 10.48
N ASN A 125 6.12 -16.71 9.90
CA ASN A 125 6.19 -15.77 8.77
C ASN A 125 6.64 -16.41 7.44
N ILE A 126 7.00 -17.71 7.41
CA ILE A 126 7.47 -18.39 6.21
C ILE A 126 6.34 -19.28 5.68
N LEU A 127 5.98 -19.11 4.42
CA LEU A 127 4.94 -19.88 3.76
C LEU A 127 5.44 -20.46 2.44
N PRO A 128 5.75 -21.78 2.37
CA PRO A 128 5.88 -22.48 1.10
C PRO A 128 4.50 -22.93 0.60
N VAL A 129 4.11 -22.52 -0.60
CA VAL A 129 2.84 -22.91 -1.21
C VAL A 129 3.07 -23.54 -2.58
N PRO A 130 2.85 -24.84 -2.72
CA PRO A 130 2.69 -25.43 -4.03
C PRO A 130 1.35 -24.99 -4.62
N TYR A 131 1.38 -24.45 -5.82
CA TYR A 131 0.23 -23.89 -6.49
C TYR A 131 0.09 -24.51 -7.90
N PRO A 132 -0.63 -25.63 -8.02
CA PRO A 132 -1.01 -26.14 -9.32
C PRO A 132 -2.19 -25.30 -9.86
N LYS A 133 -2.04 -24.77 -11.07
CA LYS A 133 -3.11 -24.13 -11.83
C LYS A 133 -3.29 -24.89 -13.13
N TYR A 134 -4.51 -25.11 -13.52
CA TYR A 134 -4.85 -25.56 -14.86
C TYR A 134 -5.81 -24.57 -15.48
N ASP A 135 -5.48 -24.09 -16.64
CA ASP A 135 -6.30 -23.23 -17.45
C ASP A 135 -6.49 -23.87 -18.81
N SER A 136 -7.70 -23.88 -19.33
CA SER A 136 -7.99 -24.48 -20.63
C SER A 136 -7.33 -23.74 -21.81
N ASN A 137 -6.91 -22.49 -21.60
CA ASN A 137 -6.28 -21.68 -22.64
C ASN A 137 -4.75 -21.72 -22.54
N SER A 138 -4.21 -21.60 -21.30
CA SER A 138 -2.76 -21.56 -21.05
C SER A 138 -2.16 -22.89 -20.57
N GLY A 139 -2.98 -23.96 -20.45
CA GLY A 139 -2.50 -25.28 -20.06
C GLY A 139 -2.21 -25.43 -18.56
N PHE A 140 -1.27 -26.32 -18.23
CA PHE A 140 -0.90 -26.64 -16.86
C PHE A 140 0.24 -25.73 -16.37
N THR A 141 0.05 -25.14 -15.20
CA THR A 141 1.07 -24.36 -14.49
C THR A 141 1.26 -24.95 -13.09
N LEU A 142 2.49 -25.22 -12.71
CA LEU A 142 2.88 -25.58 -11.35
C LEU A 142 3.82 -24.53 -10.81
N LYS A 143 3.39 -23.80 -9.78
CA LYS A 143 4.23 -22.81 -9.08
C LYS A 143 4.53 -23.29 -7.67
N LEU A 144 5.75 -23.13 -7.23
CA LEU A 144 6.12 -23.19 -5.82
C LEU A 144 6.47 -21.75 -5.39
N LYS A 145 5.57 -21.15 -4.62
CA LYS A 145 5.81 -19.84 -4.04
C LYS A 145 6.27 -19.99 -2.60
N VAL A 146 7.42 -19.41 -2.28
CA VAL A 146 7.89 -19.32 -0.91
C VAL A 146 7.95 -17.83 -0.54
N LYS A 147 7.21 -17.46 0.48
CA LYS A 147 7.21 -16.08 0.99
C LYS A 147 7.65 -16.08 2.45
N ASP A 148 8.74 -15.37 2.75
CA ASP A 148 9.13 -15.03 4.11
C ASP A 148 8.73 -13.56 4.36
N TYR A 149 7.70 -13.33 5.13
CA TYR A 149 7.17 -12.00 5.42
C TYR A 149 8.07 -11.15 6.33
N ASN A 150 9.07 -11.76 6.92
CA ASN A 150 10.04 -11.08 7.79
C ASN A 150 11.49 -11.51 7.47
N PHE A 151 11.87 -11.34 6.20
CA PHE A 151 13.18 -11.77 5.71
C PHE A 151 14.31 -11.12 6.50
N LEU A 152 15.20 -11.96 7.04
CA LEU A 152 16.30 -11.52 7.90
C LEU A 152 15.90 -10.65 9.11
N GLY A 153 14.63 -10.69 9.52
CA GLY A 153 14.10 -9.87 10.61
C GLY A 153 13.94 -8.38 10.24
N THR A 154 13.83 -8.08 8.96
CA THR A 154 13.75 -6.70 8.45
C THR A 154 12.34 -6.17 8.32
N MET A 155 11.32 -7.01 8.58
CA MET A 155 9.88 -6.75 8.36
C MET A 155 9.54 -6.49 6.87
N ASN A 156 10.50 -6.74 5.98
CA ASN A 156 10.28 -6.76 4.54
C ASN A 156 10.19 -8.21 4.05
N PRO A 157 9.35 -8.49 3.04
CA PRO A 157 9.22 -9.84 2.53
C PRO A 157 10.39 -10.22 1.62
N LEU A 158 10.71 -11.53 1.61
CA LEU A 158 11.35 -12.22 0.49
C LEU A 158 10.27 -12.99 -0.26
N ASN A 159 10.16 -12.79 -1.55
CA ASN A 159 9.37 -13.61 -2.45
C ASN A 159 10.33 -14.48 -3.27
N PHE A 160 10.06 -15.77 -3.30
CA PHE A 160 10.76 -16.73 -4.11
C PHE A 160 9.71 -17.55 -4.87
N ASP A 161 9.76 -17.49 -6.18
CA ASP A 161 8.86 -18.18 -7.08
C ASP A 161 9.66 -19.15 -7.96
N LEU A 162 9.28 -20.43 -7.93
CA LEU A 162 9.74 -21.44 -8.89
C LEU A 162 8.51 -21.90 -9.66
N GLU A 163 8.55 -21.77 -10.97
CA GLU A 163 7.40 -22.09 -11.78
C GLU A 163 7.75 -22.99 -12.97
N PHE A 164 6.81 -23.84 -13.29
CA PHE A 164 6.77 -24.62 -14.51
C PHE A 164 5.41 -24.34 -15.16
N TYR A 165 5.41 -23.93 -16.41
CA TYR A 165 4.18 -23.70 -17.16
C TYR A 165 4.32 -24.10 -18.63
N GLN A 166 3.19 -24.19 -19.30
CA GLN A 166 3.09 -24.55 -20.69
C GLN A 166 2.55 -23.34 -21.48
N GLU A 167 3.17 -23.06 -22.59
CA GLU A 167 2.75 -22.05 -23.57
C GLU A 167 2.25 -22.77 -24.83
N ASP A 168 1.76 -22.02 -25.80
CA ASP A 168 1.33 -22.48 -27.12
C ASP A 168 0.40 -23.69 -27.05
N GLU A 169 -0.69 -23.56 -26.30
CA GLU A 169 -1.69 -24.63 -26.12
C GLU A 169 -1.07 -25.95 -25.58
N GLY A 170 -0.01 -25.83 -24.76
CA GLY A 170 0.64 -26.98 -24.12
C GLY A 170 1.77 -27.63 -24.93
N THR A 171 2.22 -27.01 -26.02
CA THR A 171 3.31 -27.53 -26.85
C THR A 171 4.69 -27.12 -26.36
N THR A 172 4.80 -25.95 -25.75
CA THR A 172 6.06 -25.38 -25.25
C THR A 172 6.08 -25.39 -23.72
N ASN A 173 7.18 -25.88 -23.15
CA ASN A 173 7.36 -25.93 -21.70
C ASN A 173 8.35 -24.85 -21.26
N VAL A 174 8.04 -24.15 -20.18
CA VAL A 174 8.86 -23.10 -19.61
C VAL A 174 9.11 -23.38 -18.13
N VAL A 175 10.34 -23.11 -17.67
CA VAL A 175 10.71 -23.13 -16.25
C VAL A 175 11.17 -21.74 -15.86
N GLY A 176 10.51 -21.15 -14.85
CA GLY A 176 10.82 -19.81 -14.34
C GLY A 176 11.33 -19.83 -12.90
N LEU A 177 12.22 -18.89 -12.57
CA LEU A 177 12.72 -18.60 -11.22
C LEU A 177 12.61 -17.10 -10.97
N GLY A 178 11.86 -16.72 -9.94
CA GLY A 178 11.73 -15.33 -9.46
C GLY A 178 12.27 -15.18 -8.04
N ILE A 179 13.02 -14.12 -7.77
CA ILE A 179 13.48 -13.74 -6.43
C ILE A 179 13.33 -12.23 -6.29
N ASP A 180 12.58 -11.80 -5.28
CA ASP A 180 12.38 -10.40 -4.96
C ASP A 180 12.56 -10.16 -3.46
N PHE A 181 13.39 -9.19 -3.08
CA PHE A 181 13.60 -8.82 -1.70
C PHE A 181 14.16 -7.40 -1.54
N ALA A 182 13.91 -6.82 -0.37
CA ALA A 182 14.47 -5.54 0.03
C ALA A 182 15.08 -5.64 1.44
N ILE A 183 16.30 -5.11 1.60
CA ILE A 183 17.01 -5.11 2.88
C ILE A 183 17.19 -3.66 3.35
N PRO A 184 16.48 -3.22 4.39
CA PRO A 184 16.72 -1.93 5.02
C PRO A 184 17.93 -1.99 5.95
N PHE A 185 18.74 -0.94 5.95
CA PHE A 185 19.92 -0.78 6.83
C PHE A 185 20.23 0.70 7.07
N ALA A 186 21.04 0.96 8.10
CA ALA A 186 21.52 2.31 8.35
C ALA A 186 22.86 2.54 7.63
N MET A 187 22.99 3.63 6.89
CA MET A 187 24.23 4.05 6.23
C MET A 187 24.65 5.44 6.75
N GLY A 188 25.38 5.46 7.86
CA GLY A 188 25.72 6.71 8.54
C GLY A 188 24.47 7.43 9.09
N ILE A 189 24.17 8.61 8.54
CA ILE A 189 22.97 9.40 8.91
C ILE A 189 21.76 9.06 8.05
N PHE A 190 21.92 8.22 7.01
CA PHE A 190 20.87 7.87 6.08
C PHE A 190 20.20 6.56 6.49
N ASP A 191 18.89 6.52 6.36
CA ASP A 191 18.13 5.28 6.25
C ASP A 191 18.26 4.78 4.83
N ALA A 192 18.83 3.59 4.67
CA ALA A 192 19.08 2.99 3.36
C ALA A 192 18.21 1.74 3.16
N GLN A 193 17.92 1.42 1.90
CA GLN A 193 17.29 0.18 1.52
C GLN A 193 17.89 -0.33 0.23
N TRP A 194 18.30 -1.60 0.22
CA TRP A 194 18.78 -2.28 -0.97
C TRP A 194 17.69 -3.18 -1.51
N ASN A 195 17.23 -2.87 -2.72
CA ASN A 195 16.16 -3.57 -3.42
C ASN A 195 16.75 -4.46 -4.50
N ASN A 196 16.22 -5.68 -4.65
CA ASN A 196 16.68 -6.62 -5.66
C ASN A 196 15.49 -7.40 -6.22
N ASN A 197 15.45 -7.53 -7.53
CA ASN A 197 14.51 -8.37 -8.24
C ASN A 197 15.28 -9.15 -9.30
N LEU A 198 15.13 -10.45 -9.31
CA LEU A 198 15.70 -11.35 -10.31
C LEU A 198 14.58 -12.22 -10.88
N TYR A 199 14.47 -12.25 -12.18
CA TYR A 199 13.61 -13.19 -12.88
C TYR A 199 14.38 -13.87 -14.01
N VAL A 200 14.26 -15.17 -14.10
CA VAL A 200 14.87 -15.98 -15.16
C VAL A 200 13.83 -17.00 -15.59
N ASP A 201 13.55 -17.08 -16.87
CA ASP A 201 12.77 -18.17 -17.43
C ASP A 201 13.48 -18.81 -18.62
N TYR A 202 13.28 -20.10 -18.77
CA TYR A 202 13.86 -20.88 -19.84
C TYR A 202 12.79 -21.68 -20.57
N THR A 203 12.63 -21.34 -21.83
CA THR A 203 11.76 -22.02 -22.77
C THR A 203 12.50 -23.21 -23.39
N PHE A 204 11.94 -24.43 -23.23
CA PHE A 204 12.59 -25.64 -23.73
C PHE A 204 12.68 -25.63 -25.26
N GLY A 205 13.88 -25.69 -25.76
CA GLY A 205 14.19 -25.63 -27.20
C GLY A 205 14.83 -24.31 -27.63
N GLU A 206 14.83 -23.30 -26.80
CA GLU A 206 15.56 -22.06 -27.05
C GLU A 206 17.03 -22.17 -26.68
N SER A 207 17.84 -21.25 -27.23
CA SER A 207 19.30 -21.28 -27.05
C SER A 207 19.79 -20.57 -25.79
N SER A 208 18.95 -19.72 -25.17
CA SER A 208 19.26 -18.92 -23.99
C SER A 208 18.00 -18.70 -23.14
N PRO A 209 18.11 -18.49 -21.83
CA PRO A 209 16.99 -18.06 -21.00
C PRO A 209 16.65 -16.57 -21.26
N ASN A 210 15.42 -16.18 -20.97
CA ASN A 210 15.08 -14.81 -20.67
C ASN A 210 15.60 -14.47 -19.27
N PHE A 211 16.00 -13.24 -19.07
CA PHE A 211 16.62 -12.80 -17.84
C PHE A 211 16.27 -11.35 -17.57
N SER A 212 15.80 -11.06 -16.37
CA SER A 212 15.63 -9.69 -15.87
C SER A 212 16.24 -9.58 -14.49
N PHE A 213 17.13 -8.62 -14.33
CA PHE A 213 17.73 -8.33 -13.04
C PHE A 213 17.67 -6.84 -12.76
N THR A 214 17.02 -6.46 -11.67
CA THR A 214 16.98 -5.08 -11.17
C THR A 214 17.61 -5.03 -9.79
N THR A 215 18.53 -4.10 -9.59
CA THR A 215 19.05 -3.77 -8.27
C THR A 215 18.93 -2.27 -8.04
N GLY A 216 18.68 -1.85 -6.80
CA GLY A 216 18.51 -0.44 -6.47
C GLY A 216 18.91 -0.12 -5.05
N LEU A 217 19.30 1.12 -4.82
CA LEU A 217 19.62 1.68 -3.52
C LEU A 217 18.75 2.91 -3.28
N ASP A 218 17.96 2.87 -2.23
CA ASP A 218 17.20 4.01 -1.72
C ASP A 218 17.92 4.58 -0.51
N LEU A 219 18.13 5.89 -0.49
CA LEU A 219 18.68 6.63 0.63
C LEU A 219 17.68 7.68 1.09
N ALA A 220 17.42 7.75 2.39
CA ALA A 220 16.54 8.75 2.98
C ALA A 220 17.21 9.45 4.16
N TYR A 221 17.05 10.76 4.25
CA TYR A 221 17.44 11.55 5.40
C TYR A 221 16.27 12.45 5.84
N SER A 222 15.77 12.22 7.04
CA SER A 222 14.59 12.90 7.55
C SER A 222 14.95 14.07 8.46
N PHE A 223 14.39 15.23 8.14
CA PHE A 223 14.30 16.39 9.02
C PHE A 223 12.93 16.40 9.72
N GLN A 224 12.65 17.43 10.46
CA GLN A 224 11.41 17.55 11.22
C GLN A 224 10.12 17.35 10.38
N TYR A 225 10.03 17.98 9.21
CA TYR A 225 8.85 17.92 8.32
C TYR A 225 9.19 17.53 6.87
N VAL A 226 10.45 17.38 6.56
CA VAL A 226 10.94 17.14 5.20
C VAL A 226 11.85 15.92 5.22
N THR A 227 11.69 15.04 4.26
CA THR A 227 12.62 13.94 4.01
C THR A 227 13.29 14.16 2.66
N LEU A 228 14.60 14.07 2.60
CA LEU A 228 15.34 14.00 1.34
C LEU A 228 15.50 12.54 0.97
N GLN A 229 15.12 12.17 -0.24
CA GLN A 229 15.21 10.80 -0.74
C GLN A 229 15.95 10.77 -2.07
N LEU A 230 16.85 9.82 -2.20
CA LEU A 230 17.55 9.50 -3.43
C LEU A 230 17.32 8.01 -3.73
N GLU A 231 16.82 7.72 -4.91
CA GLU A 231 16.64 6.38 -5.45
C GLU A 231 17.56 6.22 -6.66
N ALA A 232 18.39 5.19 -6.65
CA ALA A 232 19.21 4.79 -7.78
C ALA A 232 18.92 3.34 -8.10
N LYS A 233 18.51 3.05 -9.35
CA LYS A 233 18.22 1.70 -9.83
C LYS A 233 18.96 1.42 -11.12
N GLN A 234 19.31 0.16 -11.31
CA GLN A 234 19.83 -0.39 -12.54
C GLN A 234 19.07 -1.67 -12.88
N SER A 235 18.64 -1.81 -14.11
CA SER A 235 18.13 -3.07 -14.65
C SER A 235 18.93 -3.53 -15.86
N ILE A 236 18.96 -4.84 -16.03
CA ILE A 236 19.48 -5.52 -17.22
C ILE A 236 18.46 -6.56 -17.60
N ASP A 237 18.05 -6.53 -18.86
CA ASP A 237 17.02 -7.41 -19.41
C ASP A 237 17.57 -8.12 -20.65
N ILE A 238 17.32 -9.43 -20.75
CA ILE A 238 17.60 -10.26 -21.91
C ILE A 238 16.28 -10.88 -22.31
N ASP A 239 15.80 -10.57 -23.50
CA ASP A 239 14.53 -11.03 -24.03
C ASP A 239 14.75 -11.75 -25.37
N ASN A 240 14.51 -13.05 -25.39
CA ASN A 240 14.73 -13.89 -26.54
C ASN A 240 13.78 -13.61 -27.70
N ASP A 241 12.61 -13.04 -27.45
CA ASP A 241 11.62 -12.69 -28.48
C ASP A 241 12.20 -11.65 -29.46
N TYR A 242 13.09 -10.80 -28.95
CA TYR A 242 13.77 -9.76 -29.74
C TYR A 242 15.14 -10.17 -30.27
N LYS A 243 15.61 -11.39 -30.04
CA LYS A 243 16.93 -11.86 -30.44
C LYS A 243 17.21 -11.73 -31.94
N TYR A 244 16.20 -11.96 -32.76
CA TYR A 244 16.34 -11.89 -34.22
C TYR A 244 16.12 -10.49 -34.78
N THR A 245 15.61 -9.57 -34.01
CA THR A 245 15.46 -8.16 -34.33
C THR A 245 16.64 -7.32 -33.87
N GLY A 246 17.47 -7.87 -32.97
CA GLY A 246 18.68 -7.27 -32.47
C GLY A 246 18.58 -6.46 -31.18
N ASP A 247 17.39 -6.37 -30.56
CA ASP A 247 17.13 -5.62 -29.32
C ASP A 247 16.96 -6.53 -28.10
N TRP A 248 17.67 -7.62 -28.03
CA TRP A 248 17.45 -8.65 -27.03
C TRP A 248 18.21 -8.44 -25.70
N ILE A 249 19.20 -7.50 -25.66
CA ILE A 249 19.93 -7.17 -24.43
C ILE A 249 19.89 -5.65 -24.23
N TYR A 250 19.13 -5.22 -23.25
CA TYR A 250 19.00 -3.81 -22.92
C TYR A 250 19.11 -3.55 -21.42
N GLY A 251 19.33 -2.32 -21.05
CA GLY A 251 19.42 -1.92 -19.67
C GLY A 251 18.83 -0.54 -19.41
N THR A 252 18.46 -0.33 -18.16
CA THR A 252 17.87 0.94 -17.70
C THR A 252 18.56 1.39 -16.42
N GLU A 253 19.01 2.64 -16.42
CA GLU A 253 19.50 3.36 -15.25
C GLU A 253 18.47 4.40 -14.83
N LEU A 254 18.08 4.39 -13.57
CA LEU A 254 17.19 5.38 -12.97
C LEU A 254 17.89 6.10 -11.83
N LEU A 255 17.85 7.43 -11.87
CA LEU A 255 18.18 8.28 -10.73
C LEU A 255 16.98 9.17 -10.43
N LYS A 256 16.44 9.08 -9.21
CA LYS A 256 15.29 9.89 -8.77
C LYS A 256 15.59 10.56 -7.46
N PHE A 257 15.35 11.86 -7.42
CA PHE A 257 15.41 12.66 -6.19
C PHE A 257 14.01 13.13 -5.84
N SER A 258 13.61 12.93 -4.59
CA SER A 258 12.32 13.37 -4.07
C SER A 258 12.45 14.02 -2.69
N THR A 259 11.50 14.91 -2.40
CA THR A 259 11.49 15.65 -1.14
C THR A 259 10.11 15.59 -0.49
N PRO A 260 9.71 14.44 0.10
CA PRO A 260 8.47 14.37 0.88
C PRO A 260 8.40 15.44 1.95
N VAL A 261 7.36 16.28 1.90
CA VAL A 261 7.04 17.31 2.87
C VAL A 261 5.78 16.93 3.61
N SER A 262 5.85 16.79 4.91
CA SER A 262 4.70 16.49 5.77
C SER A 262 3.90 17.76 6.01
N LEU A 263 2.76 17.91 5.30
CA LEU A 263 1.89 19.08 5.39
C LEU A 263 1.02 19.06 6.65
N LEU A 264 0.56 17.87 7.02
CA LEU A 264 -0.28 17.65 8.18
C LEU A 264 0.06 16.31 8.81
N ARG A 265 0.11 16.27 10.13
CA ARG A 265 0.27 15.05 10.92
C ARG A 265 -0.85 14.97 11.92
N THR A 266 -1.62 13.92 11.84
CA THR A 266 -2.76 13.67 12.73
C THR A 266 -2.88 12.19 13.04
N THR A 267 -3.39 11.87 14.21
CA THR A 267 -3.77 10.50 14.60
C THR A 267 -5.16 10.10 14.07
N GLY A 268 -5.86 11.05 13.42
CA GLY A 268 -7.16 10.80 12.79
C GLY A 268 -7.09 10.00 11.49
N ILE A 269 -8.22 9.80 10.85
CA ILE A 269 -8.38 8.98 9.63
C ILE A 269 -7.53 9.45 8.43
N LEU A 270 -7.22 10.73 8.37
CA LEU A 270 -6.34 11.29 7.33
C LEU A 270 -4.86 10.98 7.56
N GLY A 271 -4.46 10.59 8.78
CA GLY A 271 -3.07 10.27 9.10
C GLY A 271 -2.11 11.40 8.73
N ASN A 272 -1.01 11.03 8.10
CA ASN A 272 -0.06 12.00 7.57
C ASN A 272 -0.46 12.41 6.15
N VAL A 273 -0.57 13.71 5.92
CA VAL A 273 -0.76 14.28 4.58
C VAL A 273 0.60 14.76 4.09
N ASN A 274 1.09 14.18 3.01
CA ASN A 274 2.39 14.50 2.46
C ASN A 274 2.26 15.06 1.04
N PHE A 275 3.11 16.02 0.73
CA PHE A 275 3.39 16.50 -0.62
C PHE A 275 4.77 15.98 -1.03
N VAL A 276 4.88 15.30 -2.16
CA VAL A 276 6.09 14.61 -2.59
C VAL A 276 6.50 15.08 -3.99
N PRO A 277 7.16 16.23 -4.13
CA PRO A 277 7.76 16.63 -5.39
C PRO A 277 8.98 15.76 -5.70
N HIS A 278 9.21 15.49 -6.99
CA HIS A 278 10.35 14.70 -7.44
C HIS A 278 10.85 15.14 -8.81
N ILE A 279 12.11 14.80 -9.06
CA ILE A 279 12.75 14.83 -10.37
C ILE A 279 13.39 13.48 -10.63
N SER A 280 13.44 13.04 -11.89
CA SER A 280 14.06 11.78 -12.28
C SER A 280 14.83 11.92 -13.56
N ALA A 281 15.88 11.11 -13.70
CA ALA A 281 16.61 10.91 -14.92
C ALA A 281 16.63 9.41 -15.21
N ILE A 282 16.24 9.02 -16.40
CA ILE A 282 16.27 7.64 -16.87
C ILE A 282 17.15 7.60 -18.10
N TYR A 283 18.00 6.59 -18.20
CA TYR A 283 18.81 6.33 -19.36
C TYR A 283 18.66 4.88 -19.79
N HIS A 284 18.25 4.68 -21.03
CA HIS A 284 18.16 3.35 -21.63
C HIS A 284 19.38 3.12 -22.51
N TRP A 285 19.95 1.93 -22.42
CA TRP A 285 21.08 1.52 -23.22
C TRP A 285 20.88 0.09 -23.72
N ASP A 286 21.52 -0.17 -24.86
CA ASP A 286 21.40 -1.38 -25.63
C ASP A 286 22.80 -1.94 -25.88
N LEU A 287 23.05 -3.21 -25.51
CA LEU A 287 24.37 -3.83 -25.61
C LEU A 287 24.63 -4.44 -26.98
N ASP A 288 23.61 -4.84 -27.72
CA ASP A 288 23.76 -5.47 -29.01
C ASP A 288 23.78 -4.45 -30.19
N GLY A 289 23.54 -3.16 -29.89
CA GLY A 289 23.68 -2.05 -30.79
C GLY A 289 22.49 -1.80 -31.69
N THR A 290 21.36 -2.45 -31.43
CA THR A 290 20.08 -2.17 -32.10
C THR A 290 19.19 -1.42 -31.12
N GLN A 291 18.53 -0.38 -31.59
CA GLN A 291 17.76 0.51 -30.73
C GLN A 291 16.26 0.22 -30.86
N HIS A 292 15.65 -0.17 -29.76
CA HIS A 292 14.20 -0.15 -29.67
C HIS A 292 13.77 1.31 -29.49
N GLU A 293 12.99 1.88 -30.40
CA GLU A 293 12.64 3.31 -30.38
C GLU A 293 12.02 3.75 -29.05
N ASP A 294 11.22 2.89 -28.39
CA ASP A 294 10.56 3.17 -27.12
C ASP A 294 11.51 3.14 -25.91
N LEU A 295 12.67 2.47 -26.03
CA LEU A 295 13.63 2.29 -24.94
C LEU A 295 14.86 3.20 -25.05
N VAL A 296 14.94 4.00 -26.10
CA VAL A 296 16.16 4.78 -26.42
C VAL A 296 16.20 6.11 -25.69
N GLY A 297 17.43 6.48 -25.31
CA GLY A 297 17.84 7.83 -24.97
C GLY A 297 17.58 8.23 -23.52
N PRO A 298 18.13 9.39 -23.13
CA PRO A 298 17.86 9.94 -21.81
C PRO A 298 16.45 10.52 -21.74
N THR A 299 15.77 10.24 -20.62
CA THR A 299 14.48 10.83 -20.27
C THR A 299 14.62 11.60 -18.97
N LEU A 300 14.20 12.86 -18.97
CA LEU A 300 14.08 13.65 -17.74
C LEU A 300 12.63 13.76 -17.33
N GLY A 301 12.37 13.46 -16.06
CA GLY A 301 11.05 13.53 -15.44
C GLY A 301 10.99 14.54 -14.31
N PHE A 302 9.85 15.17 -14.14
CA PHE A 302 9.50 15.90 -12.93
C PHE A 302 8.03 15.69 -12.60
N GLY A 303 7.71 15.69 -11.32
CA GLY A 303 6.34 15.48 -10.89
C GLY A 303 6.14 15.72 -9.42
N TYR A 304 4.94 15.45 -8.99
CA TYR A 304 4.57 15.53 -7.59
C TYR A 304 3.44 14.56 -7.25
N ALA A 305 3.39 14.19 -5.98
CA ALA A 305 2.29 13.41 -5.43
C ALA A 305 1.76 14.03 -4.15
N PHE A 306 0.47 13.86 -3.90
CA PHE A 306 -0.15 14.05 -2.60
C PHE A 306 -0.59 12.69 -2.08
N THR A 307 -0.24 12.37 -0.84
CA THR A 307 -0.66 11.14 -0.18
C THR A 307 -1.31 11.47 1.15
N ALA A 308 -2.37 10.77 1.50
CA ALA A 308 -3.05 10.92 2.78
C ALA A 308 -3.72 9.62 3.21
N GLY A 309 -3.97 9.50 4.51
CA GLY A 309 -4.69 8.38 5.09
C GLY A 309 -3.80 7.30 5.66
N HIS A 310 -4.43 6.39 6.37
CA HIS A 310 -3.84 5.14 6.83
C HIS A 310 -4.95 4.09 7.03
N VAL A 311 -4.55 2.84 7.02
CA VAL A 311 -5.44 1.69 7.22
C VAL A 311 -4.91 0.86 8.39
N ASN A 312 -5.76 0.62 9.37
CA ASN A 312 -5.48 -0.18 10.54
C ASN A 312 -6.10 -1.57 10.41
N TRP A 313 -5.41 -2.58 10.92
CA TRP A 313 -5.96 -3.90 11.12
C TRP A 313 -6.64 -4.00 12.49
N ILE A 314 -7.89 -4.44 12.51
CA ILE A 314 -8.64 -4.73 13.73
C ILE A 314 -9.13 -6.18 13.64
N GLY A 315 -8.35 -7.09 14.22
CA GLY A 315 -8.48 -8.52 13.93
C GLY A 315 -8.12 -8.81 12.47
N ASN A 316 -9.04 -9.43 11.73
CA ASN A 316 -8.89 -9.70 10.31
C ASN A 316 -9.74 -8.78 9.41
N PHE A 317 -10.20 -7.65 9.94
CA PHE A 317 -10.81 -6.57 9.17
C PHE A 317 -9.88 -5.37 9.09
N ARG A 318 -10.05 -4.59 8.04
CA ARG A 318 -9.35 -3.31 7.85
C ARG A 318 -10.28 -2.15 8.15
N ARG A 319 -9.74 -1.05 8.66
CA ARG A 319 -10.47 0.19 8.91
C ARG A 319 -9.60 1.38 8.61
N GLY A 320 -10.12 2.28 7.80
CA GLY A 320 -9.40 3.50 7.43
C GLY A 320 -9.55 3.80 5.96
N LEU A 321 -8.78 4.74 5.50
CA LEU A 321 -8.69 5.08 4.08
C LEU A 321 -7.26 5.48 3.72
N THR A 322 -6.90 5.27 2.46
CA THR A 322 -5.72 5.87 1.84
C THR A 322 -6.12 6.54 0.53
N THR A 323 -5.46 7.61 0.20
CA THR A 323 -5.62 8.28 -1.09
C THR A 323 -4.28 8.80 -1.57
N SER A 324 -4.06 8.73 -2.87
CA SER A 324 -2.90 9.32 -3.53
C SER A 324 -3.34 10.01 -4.82
N PHE A 325 -2.81 11.18 -5.05
CA PHE A 325 -2.87 11.88 -6.32
C PHE A 325 -1.44 12.06 -6.81
N SER A 326 -1.15 11.69 -8.04
CA SER A 326 0.16 11.89 -8.67
C SER A 326 0.01 12.56 -10.02
N HIS A 327 0.98 13.37 -10.37
CA HIS A 327 1.10 14.01 -11.68
C HIS A 327 2.58 14.09 -12.02
N SER A 328 2.96 13.56 -13.18
CA SER A 328 4.31 13.58 -13.67
C SER A 328 4.37 14.01 -15.13
N TYR A 329 5.50 14.59 -15.50
CA TYR A 329 5.90 14.93 -16.87
C TYR A 329 7.25 14.28 -17.14
N ASN A 330 7.39 13.68 -18.32
CA ASN A 330 8.64 13.09 -18.78
C ASN A 330 8.93 13.57 -20.19
N TYR A 331 10.18 13.92 -20.44
CA TYR A 331 10.67 14.29 -21.76
C TYR A 331 11.77 13.33 -22.19
N ASN A 332 11.54 12.60 -23.27
CA ASN A 332 12.53 11.76 -23.91
C ASN A 332 13.27 12.57 -24.98
N PHE A 333 14.59 12.67 -24.87
CA PHE A 333 15.42 13.49 -25.78
C PHE A 333 15.65 12.85 -27.15
N HIS A 334 15.42 11.56 -27.29
CA HIS A 334 15.56 10.85 -28.54
C HIS A 334 14.28 10.91 -29.37
N THR A 335 13.18 10.41 -28.81
CA THR A 335 11.87 10.40 -29.49
C THR A 335 11.20 11.77 -29.50
N THR A 336 11.72 12.73 -28.73
CA THR A 336 11.14 14.07 -28.50
C THR A 336 9.73 14.05 -27.89
N ASP A 337 9.32 12.94 -27.30
CA ASP A 337 8.05 12.78 -26.63
C ASP A 337 8.01 13.60 -25.35
N TRP A 338 6.91 14.30 -25.16
CA TRP A 338 6.59 15.00 -23.93
C TRP A 338 5.37 14.37 -23.30
N THR A 339 5.60 13.37 -22.46
CA THR A 339 4.54 12.57 -21.87
C THR A 339 4.10 13.10 -20.52
N THR A 340 2.83 12.95 -20.20
CA THR A 340 2.26 13.25 -18.88
C THR A 340 1.43 12.08 -18.39
N GLU A 341 1.51 11.84 -17.09
CA GLU A 341 0.68 10.86 -16.38
C GLU A 341 0.01 11.53 -15.20
N VAL A 342 -1.30 11.34 -15.10
CA VAL A 342 -2.10 11.74 -13.95
C VAL A 342 -2.78 10.51 -13.37
N ALA A 343 -2.67 10.31 -12.07
CA ALA A 343 -3.38 9.23 -11.38
C ALA A 343 -3.96 9.71 -10.04
N LEU A 344 -5.18 9.29 -9.76
CA LEU A 344 -5.84 9.43 -8.47
C LEU A 344 -6.25 8.04 -8.01
N GLN A 345 -5.73 7.62 -6.86
CA GLN A 345 -6.06 6.34 -6.25
C GLN A 345 -6.70 6.55 -4.89
N PHE A 346 -7.68 5.72 -4.59
CA PHE A 346 -8.39 5.69 -3.32
C PHE A 346 -8.57 4.26 -2.86
N GLU A 347 -8.39 4.01 -1.56
CA GLU A 347 -8.77 2.78 -0.89
C GLU A 347 -9.51 3.12 0.39
N GLY A 348 -10.62 2.46 0.65
CA GLY A 348 -11.45 2.69 1.82
C GLY A 348 -11.94 1.38 2.44
N PHE A 349 -11.86 1.31 3.77
CA PHE A 349 -12.20 0.12 4.55
C PHE A 349 -13.03 0.50 5.77
N TYR A 350 -14.13 -0.19 5.94
CA TYR A 350 -14.97 -0.04 7.11
C TYR A 350 -15.62 -1.37 7.48
N PHE A 351 -15.87 -1.60 8.75
CA PHE A 351 -16.58 -2.80 9.18
C PHE A 351 -17.46 -2.53 10.41
N ILE A 352 -18.50 -3.33 10.53
CA ILE A 352 -19.38 -3.38 11.69
C ILE A 352 -19.54 -4.85 12.09
N ASN A 353 -19.10 -5.20 13.28
CA ASN A 353 -19.17 -6.55 13.85
C ASN A 353 -18.47 -7.62 12.97
N PHE A 354 -19.24 -8.33 12.14
CA PHE A 354 -18.76 -9.43 11.30
C PHE A 354 -18.88 -9.16 9.80
N ILE A 355 -19.30 -7.95 9.41
CA ILE A 355 -19.47 -7.52 8.02
C ILE A 355 -18.60 -6.30 7.77
N GLY A 356 -17.81 -6.35 6.73
CA GLY A 356 -17.01 -5.23 6.24
C GLY A 356 -17.49 -4.72 4.90
N ILE A 357 -16.98 -3.57 4.50
CA ILE A 357 -17.02 -3.03 3.16
C ILE A 357 -15.61 -2.55 2.83
N SER A 358 -15.13 -2.92 1.66
CA SER A 358 -13.82 -2.50 1.14
C SER A 358 -14.00 -1.98 -0.27
N THR A 359 -13.31 -0.91 -0.60
CA THR A 359 -13.31 -0.37 -1.96
C THR A 359 -11.92 0.10 -2.32
N ARG A 360 -11.56 -0.11 -3.59
CA ARG A 360 -10.36 0.43 -4.22
C ARG A 360 -10.77 1.06 -5.53
N ALA A 361 -10.26 2.24 -5.84
CA ALA A 361 -10.53 2.91 -7.10
C ALA A 361 -9.29 3.62 -7.62
N LYS A 362 -9.11 3.64 -8.94
CA LYS A 362 -8.04 4.38 -9.62
C LYS A 362 -8.65 5.09 -10.84
N LEU A 363 -8.39 6.38 -10.95
CA LEU A 363 -8.58 7.18 -12.15
C LEU A 363 -7.21 7.51 -12.71
N PHE A 364 -7.00 7.35 -14.01
CA PHE A 364 -5.68 7.58 -14.62
C PHE A 364 -5.80 8.06 -16.06
N THR A 365 -4.75 8.75 -16.51
CA THR A 365 -4.56 9.13 -17.92
C THR A 365 -3.08 9.19 -18.26
N HIS A 366 -2.73 8.72 -19.46
CA HIS A 366 -1.38 8.76 -20.04
C HIS A 366 -1.46 9.47 -21.38
N TYR A 367 -0.72 10.53 -21.56
CA TYR A 367 -0.83 11.38 -22.74
C TYR A 367 0.53 11.94 -23.19
N ASP A 368 0.79 11.93 -24.50
CA ASP A 368 1.92 12.58 -25.12
C ASP A 368 1.49 13.92 -25.70
N ILE A 369 1.92 14.99 -25.02
CA ILE A 369 1.56 16.38 -25.36
C ILE A 369 2.19 16.82 -26.66
N ALA A 370 3.38 16.30 -26.99
CA ALA A 370 4.13 16.71 -28.16
C ALA A 370 3.49 16.21 -29.48
N HIS A 371 2.90 15.02 -29.44
CA HIS A 371 2.36 14.34 -30.60
C HIS A 371 0.84 14.16 -30.59
N ASP A 372 0.15 14.72 -29.58
CA ASP A 372 -1.32 14.66 -29.44
C ASP A 372 -1.85 13.22 -29.52
N ARG A 373 -1.25 12.33 -28.73
CA ARG A 373 -1.58 10.90 -28.70
C ARG A 373 -1.45 10.30 -27.30
N ASN A 374 -1.99 9.10 -27.14
CA ASN A 374 -1.75 8.32 -25.93
C ASN A 374 -0.27 7.91 -25.83
N SER A 375 0.34 8.08 -24.65
CA SER A 375 1.77 7.78 -24.44
C SER A 375 2.02 6.40 -23.86
N ASN A 376 1.07 5.86 -23.07
CA ASN A 376 1.19 4.59 -22.38
C ASN A 376 -0.20 4.07 -22.03
N THR A 377 -0.27 2.89 -21.45
CA THR A 377 -1.51 2.27 -21.00
C THR A 377 -1.38 1.68 -19.61
N THR A 378 -2.52 1.53 -18.90
CA THR A 378 -2.63 0.75 -17.67
C THR A 378 -3.43 -0.52 -17.99
N ASN A 379 -2.87 -1.69 -17.67
CA ASN A 379 -3.61 -2.95 -17.76
C ASN A 379 -4.64 -3.02 -16.61
N VAL A 380 -5.92 -2.85 -16.93
CA VAL A 380 -6.99 -2.91 -15.93
C VAL A 380 -7.45 -4.33 -15.65
N ALA A 381 -7.09 -5.32 -16.46
CA ALA A 381 -7.45 -6.73 -16.20
C ALA A 381 -6.85 -7.24 -14.89
N GLU A 382 -5.68 -6.75 -14.49
CA GLU A 382 -5.06 -7.08 -13.20
C GLU A 382 -5.89 -6.64 -11.98
N TRP A 383 -6.82 -5.72 -12.19
CA TRP A 383 -7.74 -5.22 -11.17
C TRP A 383 -9.06 -5.98 -11.13
N LEU A 384 -9.40 -6.73 -12.17
CA LEU A 384 -10.72 -7.32 -12.38
C LEU A 384 -10.66 -8.84 -12.21
N ARG A 385 -11.33 -9.35 -11.19
CA ARG A 385 -11.54 -10.78 -10.99
C ARG A 385 -12.66 -11.26 -11.91
N GLY A 386 -12.52 -12.44 -12.50
CA GLY A 386 -13.54 -13.00 -13.38
C GLY A 386 -13.49 -12.50 -14.83
N LEU A 387 -12.46 -11.74 -15.19
CA LEU A 387 -12.18 -11.33 -16.55
C LEU A 387 -11.02 -12.14 -17.10
N TYR A 388 -11.29 -12.97 -18.10
CA TYR A 388 -10.22 -13.64 -18.84
C TYR A 388 -9.41 -12.61 -19.63
N ASN A 389 -8.14 -12.46 -19.25
CA ASN A 389 -7.19 -11.60 -19.95
C ASN A 389 -6.17 -12.48 -20.69
N ASP A 390 -6.64 -13.28 -21.63
CA ASP A 390 -5.74 -13.94 -22.55
C ASP A 390 -5.58 -13.07 -23.81
N GLU A 391 -4.38 -13.05 -24.39
CA GLU A 391 -4.06 -12.23 -25.56
C GLU A 391 -4.95 -12.58 -26.75
N SER A 392 -5.31 -13.84 -26.93
CA SER A 392 -6.21 -14.31 -27.99
C SER A 392 -7.65 -13.82 -27.81
N TYR A 393 -8.06 -13.56 -26.55
CA TYR A 393 -9.42 -13.19 -26.19
C TYR A 393 -9.63 -11.67 -26.10
N ASN A 394 -8.72 -10.95 -25.47
CA ASN A 394 -8.87 -9.51 -25.22
C ASN A 394 -7.99 -8.63 -26.10
N SER A 395 -7.02 -9.20 -26.82
CA SER A 395 -6.13 -8.49 -27.79
C SER A 395 -5.70 -7.10 -27.30
N GLY A 396 -5.22 -7.01 -26.06
CA GLY A 396 -4.78 -5.74 -25.46
C GLY A 396 -5.91 -4.76 -25.08
N ARG A 397 -7.19 -5.11 -25.23
CA ARG A 397 -8.32 -4.21 -24.91
C ARG A 397 -8.39 -3.77 -23.46
N ALA A 398 -7.82 -4.55 -22.53
CA ALA A 398 -7.70 -4.19 -21.13
C ALA A 398 -6.57 -3.19 -20.84
N ASN A 399 -5.72 -2.87 -21.82
CA ASN A 399 -4.70 -1.85 -21.73
C ASN A 399 -5.31 -0.49 -22.11
N LEU A 400 -5.61 0.32 -21.11
CA LEU A 400 -6.32 1.59 -21.28
C LEU A 400 -5.39 2.78 -21.10
N PRO A 401 -5.35 3.74 -22.02
CA PRO A 401 -4.58 4.98 -21.86
C PRO A 401 -5.22 5.95 -20.86
N THR A 402 -6.53 5.95 -20.80
CA THR A 402 -7.32 6.77 -19.87
C THR A 402 -8.48 5.93 -19.35
N GLY A 403 -8.67 5.88 -18.03
CA GLY A 403 -9.72 5.07 -17.47
C GLY A 403 -9.96 5.27 -15.98
N PHE A 404 -11.03 4.63 -15.55
CA PHE A 404 -11.42 4.49 -14.16
C PHE A 404 -11.61 3.01 -13.85
N VAL A 405 -11.00 2.52 -12.78
CA VAL A 405 -11.20 1.16 -12.30
C VAL A 405 -11.60 1.18 -10.83
N MET A 406 -12.53 0.31 -10.45
CA MET A 406 -13.03 0.21 -9.09
C MET A 406 -13.31 -1.25 -8.72
N ASN A 407 -12.87 -1.63 -7.51
CA ASN A 407 -13.26 -2.86 -6.84
C ASN A 407 -14.15 -2.53 -5.64
N LEU A 408 -15.18 -3.31 -5.42
CA LEU A 408 -16.06 -3.24 -4.27
C LEU A 408 -16.23 -4.63 -3.67
N ASP A 409 -15.84 -4.80 -2.41
CA ASP A 409 -15.91 -6.05 -1.67
C ASP A 409 -16.78 -5.92 -0.42
N LEU A 410 -17.46 -7.01 -0.08
CA LEU A 410 -18.25 -7.13 1.13
C LEU A 410 -17.74 -8.31 1.98
N PRO A 411 -16.61 -8.18 2.71
CA PRO A 411 -16.09 -9.25 3.54
C PRO A 411 -17.04 -9.56 4.71
N ILE A 412 -17.48 -10.80 4.79
CA ILE A 412 -18.40 -11.32 5.83
C ILE A 412 -17.68 -12.44 6.56
N ARG A 413 -17.43 -12.28 7.87
CA ARG A 413 -16.88 -13.35 8.69
C ARG A 413 -17.95 -14.42 8.90
N VAL A 414 -17.75 -15.59 8.31
CA VAL A 414 -18.69 -16.73 8.39
C VAL A 414 -18.26 -17.76 9.42
N LEU A 415 -16.97 -17.89 9.70
CA LEU A 415 -16.44 -18.87 10.64
C LEU A 415 -15.21 -18.32 11.35
N LYS A 416 -15.12 -18.57 12.63
CA LYS A 416 -13.89 -18.47 13.43
C LYS A 416 -13.77 -19.71 14.27
N THR A 417 -12.69 -20.46 14.12
CA THR A 417 -12.47 -21.72 14.84
C THR A 417 -11.79 -21.45 16.17
N ASP A 418 -12.08 -22.29 17.14
CA ASP A 418 -11.37 -22.47 18.42
C ASP A 418 -11.36 -23.96 18.73
N TRP A 419 -10.46 -24.70 18.09
CA TRP A 419 -10.41 -26.15 18.23
C TRP A 419 -10.19 -26.61 19.66
N ARG A 420 -9.45 -25.83 20.46
CA ARG A 420 -9.23 -26.17 21.87
C ARG A 420 -10.49 -25.97 22.71
N GLY A 421 -11.16 -24.84 22.53
CA GLY A 421 -12.42 -24.55 23.21
C GLY A 421 -13.51 -25.53 22.83
N TRP A 422 -13.63 -25.83 21.52
CA TRP A 422 -14.59 -26.82 21.01
C TRP A 422 -14.26 -28.22 21.50
N GLY A 423 -12.99 -28.64 21.48
CA GLY A 423 -12.56 -29.94 21.97
C GLY A 423 -12.84 -30.12 23.47
N LYS A 424 -12.59 -29.09 24.28
CA LYS A 424 -12.91 -29.08 25.70
C LYS A 424 -14.42 -29.18 25.94
N SER A 425 -15.21 -28.45 25.16
CA SER A 425 -16.68 -28.48 25.26
C SER A 425 -17.29 -29.82 24.85
N LEU A 426 -16.83 -30.37 23.69
CA LEU A 426 -17.39 -31.60 23.10
C LEU A 426 -16.88 -32.87 23.78
N PHE A 427 -15.58 -32.96 24.04
CA PHE A 427 -14.92 -34.18 24.50
C PHE A 427 -14.58 -34.14 26.00
N LYS A 428 -14.84 -33.01 26.69
CA LYS A 428 -14.48 -32.77 28.10
C LYS A 428 -13.01 -33.06 28.43
N ARG A 429 -12.14 -32.87 27.42
CA ARG A 429 -10.70 -33.05 27.53
C ARG A 429 -9.98 -31.80 27.02
N ASP A 430 -8.88 -31.42 27.67
CA ASP A 430 -8.00 -30.39 27.18
C ASP A 430 -7.25 -30.91 25.95
N MET A 431 -7.44 -30.24 24.81
CA MET A 431 -6.74 -30.55 23.58
C MET A 431 -5.27 -30.08 23.67
N PRO A 432 -4.33 -30.82 23.07
CA PRO A 432 -2.93 -30.42 23.01
C PRO A 432 -2.75 -29.00 22.46
N SER A 433 -1.71 -28.29 22.91
CA SER A 433 -1.46 -26.89 22.54
C SER A 433 -1.28 -26.68 21.03
N TRP A 434 -0.75 -27.69 20.32
CA TRP A 434 -0.53 -27.64 18.88
C TRP A 434 -1.83 -27.55 18.04
N PHE A 435 -3.02 -27.88 18.60
CA PHE A 435 -4.29 -27.67 17.91
C PHE A 435 -4.58 -26.21 17.59
N ARG A 436 -3.99 -25.24 18.31
CA ARG A 436 -4.08 -23.81 17.99
C ARG A 436 -3.47 -23.45 16.62
N PHE A 437 -2.59 -24.28 16.05
CA PHE A 437 -2.08 -24.05 14.69
C PHE A 437 -3.14 -24.21 13.61
N PHE A 438 -4.24 -24.89 13.91
CA PHE A 438 -5.35 -25.08 12.99
C PHE A 438 -6.50 -24.10 13.21
N ASP A 439 -6.34 -23.17 14.17
CA ASP A 439 -7.32 -22.11 14.33
C ASP A 439 -7.22 -21.12 13.18
N PHE A 440 -8.37 -20.77 12.61
CA PHE A 440 -8.48 -19.83 11.51
C PHE A 440 -9.80 -19.06 11.55
N GLU A 441 -9.80 -17.91 10.90
CA GLU A 441 -11.00 -17.16 10.53
C GLU A 441 -11.24 -17.28 9.04
N MET A 442 -12.49 -17.51 8.64
CA MET A 442 -12.90 -17.56 7.24
C MET A 442 -13.91 -16.44 6.96
N GLN A 443 -13.63 -15.70 5.91
CA GLN A 443 -14.51 -14.67 5.38
C GLN A 443 -15.02 -15.07 4.00
N LEU A 444 -16.28 -14.79 3.75
CA LEU A 444 -16.91 -14.86 2.44
C LEU A 444 -17.02 -13.43 1.92
N VAL A 445 -16.54 -13.20 0.69
CA VAL A 445 -16.40 -11.86 0.13
C VAL A 445 -17.09 -11.80 -1.24
N PRO A 446 -18.40 -11.49 -1.30
CA PRO A 446 -19.00 -11.07 -2.54
C PRO A 446 -18.29 -9.82 -3.08
N PHE A 447 -18.04 -9.77 -4.38
CA PHE A 447 -17.35 -8.66 -5.01
C PHE A 447 -18.00 -8.21 -6.32
N ILE A 448 -17.76 -6.95 -6.67
CA ILE A 448 -18.07 -6.35 -7.98
C ILE A 448 -16.87 -5.51 -8.39
N ASP A 449 -16.36 -5.76 -9.60
CA ASP A 449 -15.23 -5.03 -10.16
C ASP A 449 -15.68 -4.36 -11.47
N ILE A 450 -15.26 -3.12 -11.69
CA ILE A 450 -15.67 -2.28 -12.81
C ILE A 450 -14.45 -1.57 -13.39
N ALA A 451 -14.30 -1.57 -14.71
CA ALA A 451 -13.38 -0.67 -15.39
C ALA A 451 -14.10 0.04 -16.54
N LEU A 452 -13.91 1.34 -16.59
CA LEU A 452 -14.46 2.22 -17.62
C LEU A 452 -13.30 2.94 -18.31
N TYR A 453 -13.40 3.18 -19.60
CA TYR A 453 -12.40 3.95 -20.32
C TYR A 453 -13.01 5.10 -21.11
N GLY A 454 -12.21 6.12 -21.39
CA GLY A 454 -12.55 7.16 -22.34
C GLY A 454 -12.24 6.65 -23.75
N ALA A 455 -13.20 6.70 -24.63
CA ALA A 455 -12.97 6.48 -26.07
C ALA A 455 -12.04 7.57 -26.63
N ASP A 456 -11.65 7.44 -27.91
CA ASP A 456 -10.70 8.31 -28.61
C ASP A 456 -10.96 9.83 -28.50
N ASP A 457 -12.14 10.23 -28.03
CA ASP A 457 -12.55 11.62 -27.83
C ASP A 457 -12.17 12.22 -26.45
N TYR A 458 -11.29 11.57 -25.67
CA TYR A 458 -10.65 12.02 -24.41
C TYR A 458 -11.54 12.36 -23.21
N CYS A 459 -12.84 12.51 -23.36
CA CYS A 459 -13.72 13.00 -22.29
C CYS A 459 -15.00 12.20 -22.06
N VAL A 460 -15.32 11.22 -22.90
CA VAL A 460 -16.58 10.49 -22.81
C VAL A 460 -16.34 9.07 -22.32
N VAL A 461 -16.81 8.78 -21.11
CA VAL A 461 -16.81 7.42 -20.57
C VAL A 461 -18.01 6.67 -21.12
N HIS A 462 -17.76 5.64 -21.92
CA HIS A 462 -18.81 4.79 -22.48
C HIS A 462 -19.06 3.60 -21.55
N LEU A 463 -20.27 3.55 -20.99
CA LEU A 463 -20.66 2.44 -20.11
C LEU A 463 -20.81 1.13 -20.88
N ASP A 464 -21.22 1.20 -22.15
CA ASP A 464 -21.45 0.01 -23.00
C ASP A 464 -20.14 -0.70 -23.37
N ASP A 465 -19.01 0.01 -23.33
CA ASP A 465 -17.67 -0.53 -23.62
C ASP A 465 -16.89 -0.91 -22.36
N GLY A 466 -17.44 -0.64 -21.18
CA GLY A 466 -16.81 -0.93 -19.90
C GLY A 466 -16.64 -2.43 -19.61
N PHE A 467 -15.73 -2.74 -18.71
CA PHE A 467 -15.51 -4.08 -18.18
C PHE A 467 -16.24 -4.21 -16.85
N TYR A 468 -16.99 -5.29 -16.68
CA TYR A 468 -17.78 -5.53 -15.49
C TYR A 468 -17.64 -6.98 -15.07
N SER A 469 -17.28 -7.20 -13.83
CA SER A 469 -17.26 -8.55 -13.27
C SER A 469 -17.87 -8.60 -11.87
N ALA A 470 -18.36 -9.75 -11.49
CA ALA A 470 -18.85 -10.00 -10.15
C ALA A 470 -18.62 -11.46 -9.77
N GLY A 471 -18.50 -11.72 -8.48
CA GLY A 471 -18.25 -13.07 -8.01
C GLY A 471 -18.22 -13.19 -6.51
N LEU A 472 -17.58 -14.26 -6.08
CA LEU A 472 -17.45 -14.63 -4.70
C LEU A 472 -16.02 -15.06 -4.41
N GLU A 473 -15.44 -14.54 -3.33
CA GLU A 473 -14.13 -14.92 -2.84
C GLU A 473 -14.26 -15.49 -1.43
N VAL A 474 -13.49 -16.52 -1.13
CA VAL A 474 -13.28 -17.05 0.22
C VAL A 474 -11.87 -16.67 0.65
N VAL A 475 -11.76 -16.03 1.81
CA VAL A 475 -10.48 -15.66 2.42
C VAL A 475 -10.33 -16.38 3.75
N VAL A 476 -9.21 -17.06 3.96
CA VAL A 476 -8.86 -17.77 5.18
C VAL A 476 -7.66 -17.10 5.84
N TYR A 477 -7.81 -16.76 7.11
CA TYR A 477 -6.80 -16.14 7.95
C TYR A 477 -6.37 -17.13 9.04
N PRO A 478 -5.22 -17.81 8.93
CA PRO A 478 -4.69 -18.66 9.99
C PRO A 478 -4.29 -17.82 11.22
N ASP A 479 -4.74 -18.21 12.41
CA ASP A 479 -4.53 -17.42 13.63
C ASP A 479 -3.04 -17.26 14.00
N ARG A 480 -2.23 -18.32 13.76
CA ARG A 480 -0.80 -18.35 14.07
C ARG A 480 0.11 -17.85 12.94
N MET A 481 -0.48 -17.52 11.81
CA MET A 481 0.22 -17.04 10.62
C MET A 481 -0.45 -15.74 10.15
N ARG A 482 -0.50 -14.74 11.02
CA ARG A 482 -1.29 -13.50 10.81
C ARG A 482 -0.93 -12.74 9.55
N SER A 483 0.32 -12.85 9.09
CA SER A 483 0.80 -12.26 7.84
C SER A 483 0.26 -12.98 6.59
N ILE A 484 -0.30 -14.18 6.75
CA ILE A 484 -0.73 -15.04 5.67
C ILE A 484 -2.25 -14.96 5.49
N GLN A 485 -2.69 -14.78 4.26
CA GLN A 485 -4.08 -14.89 3.83
C GLN A 485 -4.12 -15.83 2.63
N VAL A 486 -4.96 -16.85 2.69
CA VAL A 486 -5.22 -17.74 1.54
C VAL A 486 -6.57 -17.38 0.97
N ARG A 487 -6.64 -17.14 -0.33
CA ARG A 487 -7.88 -16.78 -1.02
C ARG A 487 -8.19 -17.74 -2.16
N ALA A 488 -9.47 -17.90 -2.41
CA ALA A 488 -9.99 -18.55 -3.61
C ALA A 488 -11.19 -17.76 -4.10
N SER A 489 -11.17 -17.31 -5.34
CA SER A 489 -12.25 -16.54 -5.96
C SER A 489 -12.83 -17.24 -7.17
N ALA A 490 -14.11 -17.01 -7.41
CA ALA A 490 -14.81 -17.37 -8.63
C ALA A 490 -15.56 -16.14 -9.14
N GLY A 491 -15.23 -15.67 -10.32
CA GLY A 491 -15.80 -14.48 -10.94
C GLY A 491 -16.39 -14.76 -12.31
N LEU A 492 -17.33 -13.92 -12.71
CA LEU A 492 -18.00 -13.96 -14.00
C LEU A 492 -17.88 -12.61 -14.70
N ASP A 493 -17.59 -12.64 -15.99
CA ASP A 493 -17.70 -11.47 -16.86
C ASP A 493 -19.19 -11.13 -17.06
N LEU A 494 -19.62 -10.02 -16.49
CA LEU A 494 -20.99 -9.54 -16.60
C LEU A 494 -21.22 -8.77 -17.91
N GLY A 495 -20.19 -8.11 -18.47
CA GLY A 495 -20.29 -7.39 -19.74
C GLY A 495 -20.70 -8.33 -20.87
N ALA A 496 -20.04 -9.47 -20.99
CA ALA A 496 -20.37 -10.48 -21.98
C ALA A 496 -21.75 -11.15 -21.79
N ARG A 497 -22.25 -11.18 -20.53
CA ARG A 497 -23.45 -11.94 -20.19
C ARG A 497 -24.73 -11.09 -20.06
N LEU A 498 -24.61 -9.90 -19.45
CA LEU A 498 -25.75 -9.05 -19.10
C LEU A 498 -25.90 -7.86 -20.04
N LEU A 499 -24.77 -7.34 -20.55
CA LEU A 499 -24.77 -6.18 -21.45
C LEU A 499 -24.76 -6.59 -22.92
N GLU A 500 -24.71 -7.93 -23.21
CA GLU A 500 -24.70 -8.48 -24.55
C GLU A 500 -23.66 -7.82 -25.47
N GLN A 501 -22.48 -7.54 -24.91
CA GLN A 501 -21.38 -6.97 -25.66
C GLN A 501 -20.90 -7.98 -26.71
N ASP A 502 -21.24 -7.75 -27.97
CA ASP A 502 -21.00 -8.67 -29.10
C ASP A 502 -19.53 -8.95 -29.37
N TRP A 503 -18.64 -8.06 -28.88
CA TRP A 503 -17.19 -8.20 -29.02
C TRP A 503 -16.54 -9.10 -27.96
N ARG A 504 -17.34 -9.67 -27.04
CA ARG A 504 -16.86 -10.53 -25.95
C ARG A 504 -17.52 -11.89 -25.99
N ASP A 505 -16.73 -12.94 -25.95
CA ASP A 505 -17.23 -14.31 -25.84
C ASP A 505 -17.75 -14.61 -24.42
N LYS A 506 -18.79 -15.42 -24.31
CA LYS A 506 -19.36 -15.88 -23.05
C LYS A 506 -18.54 -17.04 -22.51
N LYS A 507 -17.43 -16.78 -21.82
CA LYS A 507 -16.64 -17.82 -21.14
C LYS A 507 -17.28 -18.27 -19.81
N GLY A 508 -16.79 -19.37 -19.26
CA GLY A 508 -17.17 -19.86 -17.93
C GLY A 508 -16.71 -18.91 -16.81
N PRO A 509 -16.94 -19.29 -15.55
CA PRO A 509 -16.36 -18.53 -14.43
C PRO A 509 -14.84 -18.70 -14.43
N GLU A 510 -14.15 -17.60 -14.17
CA GLU A 510 -12.74 -17.64 -13.85
C GLU A 510 -12.56 -18.02 -12.38
N ILE A 511 -11.66 -18.96 -12.10
CA ILE A 511 -11.34 -19.39 -10.74
C ILE A 511 -9.87 -19.07 -10.49
N GLU A 512 -9.62 -18.31 -9.42
CA GLU A 512 -8.28 -17.97 -8.97
C GLU A 512 -8.07 -18.44 -7.53
N ILE A 513 -6.89 -19.01 -7.24
CA ILE A 513 -6.45 -19.34 -5.88
C ILE A 513 -5.14 -18.58 -5.66
N GLY A 514 -5.03 -17.89 -4.57
CA GLY A 514 -3.86 -17.05 -4.30
C GLY A 514 -3.54 -16.89 -2.82
N ILE A 515 -2.40 -16.23 -2.56
CA ILE A 515 -1.95 -15.84 -1.24
C ILE A 515 -1.89 -14.33 -1.20
N GLY A 516 -2.32 -13.77 -0.08
CA GLY A 516 -2.55 -12.34 0.09
C GLY A 516 -3.97 -11.94 -0.28
N LEU A 517 -4.32 -10.71 0.01
CA LEU A 517 -5.60 -10.13 -0.40
C LEU A 517 -5.50 -9.69 -1.88
N HIS A 518 -6.64 -9.48 -2.50
CA HIS A 518 -6.67 -8.96 -3.87
C HIS A 518 -6.06 -7.55 -3.92
N TYR A 519 -6.27 -6.75 -2.86
CA TYR A 519 -5.69 -5.40 -2.69
C TYR A 519 -5.58 -5.01 -1.20
#